data_86e17277234f8a9734b14e22e449822b
#
_entry.id   86e17277234f8a9734b14e22e449822b
#
_cell.length_a   1.000
_cell.length_b   1.000
_cell.length_c   1.000
_cell.angle_alpha   90.00
_cell.angle_beta   90.00
_cell.angle_gamma   90.00
#
_symmetry.space_group_name_H-M   'P 1'
#
loop_
_entity.id
_entity.type
_entity.pdbx_description
1 polymer ?
#
loop_
_entity_poly.entity_id
_entity_poly.type
_entity_poly.pdbx_seq_one_letter_code
_entity_poly.pdbx_strand_id
1 'polypeptide(L)'
;MILPKILALGAQLMMPVVDSVPTLNVEQVCTGIAQQGGVTFHDSAVAQEKKDCLDSEQGIRDELVKQWSSFNASDKVHCTNESSMGGESSYTELLTCMEMARDVRAMRANEPQDALGTPLGPRPKKH
;
A
#
# COMPACT_ATOMS: atom_id res chain seq x y z
N MET A 1 13.50 2.81 57.35
CA MET A 1 13.00 3.63 56.24
C MET A 1 13.05 2.82 54.98
N ILE A 2 11.91 2.35 54.54
CA ILE A 2 11.80 1.51 53.31
C ILE A 2 11.25 2.43 52.23
N LEU A 3 12.11 2.76 51.22
CA LEU A 3 11.66 3.48 50.03
C LEU A 3 10.88 2.54 49.12
N PRO A 4 9.69 2.90 48.66
CA PRO A 4 9.00 2.12 47.63
C PRO A 4 9.68 2.37 46.29
N LYS A 5 10.17 1.27 45.67
CA LYS A 5 10.54 1.27 44.27
C LYS A 5 9.29 1.48 43.41
N ILE A 6 9.18 2.66 42.84
CA ILE A 6 8.17 2.94 41.83
C ILE A 6 8.64 2.26 40.53
N LEU A 7 8.05 1.13 40.21
CA LEU A 7 8.16 0.50 38.91
C LEU A 7 7.36 1.37 37.92
N ALA A 8 8.07 2.19 37.17
CA ALA A 8 7.48 2.88 36.02
C ALA A 8 7.20 1.81 34.94
N LEU A 9 5.97 1.34 34.85
CA LEU A 9 5.48 0.61 33.67
C LEU A 9 5.43 1.59 32.51
N GLY A 10 6.48 1.60 31.71
CA GLY A 10 6.46 2.27 30.41
C GLY A 10 5.46 1.53 29.51
N ALA A 11 4.28 2.13 29.30
CA ALA A 11 3.38 1.67 28.25
C ALA A 11 4.06 1.90 26.91
N GLN A 12 4.69 0.87 26.38
CA GLN A 12 5.17 0.87 25.01
C GLN A 12 3.92 0.82 24.13
N LEU A 13 3.62 1.92 23.48
CA LEU A 13 2.65 1.99 22.40
C LEU A 13 3.22 1.11 21.26
N MET A 14 2.82 -0.15 21.24
CA MET A 14 3.06 -1.03 20.12
C MET A 14 2.23 -0.49 18.95
N MET A 15 2.86 0.34 18.12
CA MET A 15 2.30 0.62 16.80
C MET A 15 2.26 -0.70 16.04
N PRO A 16 1.13 -1.06 15.43
CA PRO A 16 1.08 -2.26 14.60
C PRO A 16 2.06 -2.08 13.44
N VAL A 17 3.20 -2.75 13.52
CA VAL A 17 4.12 -2.85 12.40
C VAL A 17 3.50 -3.85 11.44
N VAL A 18 3.23 -3.42 10.22
CA VAL A 18 2.77 -4.31 9.15
C VAL A 18 4.00 -5.04 8.61
N ASP A 19 4.43 -6.09 9.32
CA ASP A 19 5.67 -6.83 9.03
C ASP A 19 5.61 -7.67 7.75
N SER A 20 4.40 -7.95 7.25
CA SER A 20 4.18 -8.77 6.06
C SER A 20 3.09 -8.18 5.17
N VAL A 21 3.10 -8.58 3.90
CA VAL A 21 2.04 -8.23 2.96
C VAL A 21 0.69 -8.70 3.52
N PRO A 22 -0.31 -7.81 3.62
CA PRO A 22 -1.62 -8.19 4.15
C PRO A 22 -2.31 -9.21 3.24
N THR A 23 -3.20 -10.00 3.81
CA THR A 23 -4.11 -10.84 3.02
C THR A 23 -5.32 -10.02 2.60
N LEU A 24 -5.46 -9.80 1.30
CA LEU A 24 -6.57 -9.05 0.73
C LEU A 24 -7.60 -9.99 0.09
N ASN A 25 -8.87 -9.64 0.20
CA ASN A 25 -9.95 -10.38 -0.46
C ASN A 25 -10.12 -9.87 -1.90
N VAL A 26 -9.31 -10.38 -2.82
CA VAL A 26 -9.33 -10.01 -4.24
C VAL A 26 -10.45 -10.69 -5.03
N GLU A 27 -11.13 -11.65 -4.45
CA GLU A 27 -12.19 -12.37 -5.13
C GLU A 27 -13.36 -11.47 -5.50
N GLN A 28 -13.70 -10.53 -4.63
CA GLN A 28 -14.78 -9.59 -4.86
C GLN A 28 -14.47 -8.66 -6.05
N VAL A 29 -13.28 -8.10 -6.11
CA VAL A 29 -12.88 -7.22 -7.23
C VAL A 29 -12.80 -7.99 -8.55
N CYS A 30 -12.24 -9.20 -8.54
CA CYS A 30 -12.16 -10.04 -9.73
C CYS A 30 -13.54 -10.51 -10.22
N THR A 31 -14.47 -10.79 -9.32
CA THR A 31 -15.87 -11.07 -9.68
C THR A 31 -16.54 -9.85 -10.30
N GLY A 32 -16.32 -8.66 -9.72
CA GLY A 32 -16.86 -7.41 -10.25
C GLY A 32 -16.34 -7.09 -11.65
N ILE A 33 -15.04 -7.23 -11.89
CA ILE A 33 -14.43 -7.03 -13.21
C ILE A 33 -15.04 -7.98 -14.25
N ALA A 34 -15.12 -9.27 -13.93
CA ALA A 34 -15.68 -10.28 -14.83
C ALA A 34 -17.15 -10.03 -15.19
N GLN A 35 -17.91 -9.41 -14.28
CA GLN A 35 -19.33 -9.07 -14.51
C GLN A 35 -19.54 -7.75 -15.26
N GLN A 36 -18.59 -6.82 -15.21
CA GLN A 36 -18.70 -5.51 -15.85
C GLN A 36 -18.44 -5.52 -17.35
N GLY A 37 -17.96 -6.60 -17.91
CA GLY A 37 -17.65 -6.75 -19.33
C GLY A 37 -18.83 -6.57 -20.30
N GLY A 38 -20.03 -6.30 -19.84
CA GLY A 38 -21.16 -5.66 -20.55
C GLY A 38 -21.72 -6.39 -21.77
N VAL A 39 -21.25 -7.58 -22.07
CA VAL A 39 -21.68 -8.39 -23.21
C VAL A 39 -22.37 -9.64 -22.64
N THR A 40 -23.33 -10.15 -23.34
CA THR A 40 -23.97 -11.45 -23.03
C THR A 40 -22.94 -12.57 -23.11
N PHE A 41 -22.15 -12.71 -22.02
CA PHE A 41 -21.08 -13.69 -21.96
C PHE A 41 -21.64 -15.08 -21.69
N HIS A 42 -21.11 -16.03 -22.42
CA HIS A 42 -21.18 -17.42 -22.00
C HIS A 42 -20.50 -17.54 -20.64
N ASP A 43 -21.10 -18.25 -19.70
CA ASP A 43 -20.61 -18.44 -18.33
C ASP A 43 -19.13 -18.85 -18.27
N SER A 44 -18.63 -19.55 -19.30
CA SER A 44 -17.23 -19.96 -19.42
C SER A 44 -16.24 -18.81 -19.62
N ALA A 45 -16.64 -17.75 -20.35
CA ALA A 45 -15.79 -16.56 -20.57
C ALA A 45 -15.67 -15.74 -19.29
N VAL A 46 -16.77 -15.58 -18.55
CA VAL A 46 -16.78 -14.89 -17.25
C VAL A 46 -15.91 -15.64 -16.23
N ALA A 47 -15.99 -16.96 -16.18
CA ALA A 47 -15.17 -17.78 -15.29
C ALA A 47 -13.67 -17.68 -15.63
N GLN A 48 -13.33 -17.63 -16.93
CA GLN A 48 -11.95 -17.46 -17.36
C GLN A 48 -11.41 -16.08 -17.01
N GLU A 49 -12.16 -15.02 -17.24
CA GLU A 49 -11.77 -13.66 -16.91
C GLU A 49 -11.53 -13.47 -15.40
N LYS A 50 -12.42 -14.04 -14.59
CA LYS A 50 -12.25 -14.07 -13.13
C LYS A 50 -10.96 -14.79 -12.73
N LYS A 51 -10.70 -15.94 -13.33
CA LYS A 51 -9.48 -16.72 -13.07
C LYS A 51 -8.23 -15.94 -13.45
N ASP A 52 -8.21 -15.33 -14.62
CA ASP A 52 -7.07 -14.54 -15.10
C ASP A 52 -6.79 -13.34 -14.18
N CYS A 53 -7.84 -12.69 -13.68
CA CYS A 53 -7.74 -11.64 -12.67
C CYS A 53 -7.13 -12.15 -11.37
N LEU A 54 -7.60 -13.28 -10.84
CA LEU A 54 -7.07 -13.87 -9.61
C LEU A 54 -5.59 -14.28 -9.75
N ASP A 55 -5.22 -14.86 -10.90
CA ASP A 55 -3.84 -15.23 -11.19
C ASP A 55 -2.94 -13.98 -11.29
N SER A 56 -3.42 -12.91 -11.89
CA SER A 56 -2.73 -11.61 -11.96
C SER A 56 -2.53 -11.00 -10.56
N GLU A 57 -3.56 -10.94 -9.75
CA GLU A 57 -3.49 -10.43 -8.39
C GLU A 57 -2.52 -11.25 -7.51
N GLN A 58 -2.48 -12.57 -7.69
CA GLN A 58 -1.51 -13.43 -7.02
C GLN A 58 -0.07 -13.10 -7.43
N GLY A 59 0.16 -12.87 -8.71
CA GLY A 59 1.48 -12.47 -9.22
C GLY A 59 1.95 -11.13 -8.64
N ILE A 60 1.04 -10.17 -8.51
CA ILE A 60 1.32 -8.87 -7.90
C ILE A 60 1.60 -9.02 -6.40
N ARG A 61 0.85 -9.88 -5.70
CA ARG A 61 1.14 -10.20 -4.30
C ARG A 61 2.54 -10.77 -4.12
N ASP A 62 2.96 -11.68 -5.00
CA ASP A 62 4.29 -12.27 -4.97
C ASP A 62 5.38 -11.21 -5.20
N GLU A 63 5.13 -10.24 -6.05
CA GLU A 63 6.03 -9.10 -6.26
C GLU A 63 6.10 -8.18 -5.02
N LEU A 64 4.97 -7.91 -4.39
CA LEU A 64 4.92 -7.18 -3.12
C LEU A 64 5.73 -7.89 -2.02
N VAL A 65 5.63 -9.22 -1.92
CA VAL A 65 6.40 -10.00 -0.95
C VAL A 65 7.90 -9.79 -1.13
N LYS A 66 8.39 -9.78 -2.37
CA LYS A 66 9.81 -9.57 -2.67
C LYS A 66 10.31 -8.19 -2.26
N GLN A 67 9.47 -7.17 -2.38
CA GLN A 67 9.83 -5.77 -2.14
C GLN A 67 9.40 -5.26 -0.76
N TRP A 68 8.62 -6.02 0.00
CA TRP A 68 7.95 -5.53 1.21
C TRP A 68 8.89 -4.90 2.22
N SER A 69 10.02 -5.52 2.47
CA SER A 69 11.03 -5.02 3.43
C SER A 69 11.65 -3.68 3.01
N SER A 70 11.66 -3.36 1.71
CA SER A 70 12.24 -2.13 1.18
C SER A 70 11.32 -0.91 1.31
N PHE A 71 10.02 -1.12 1.53
CA PHE A 71 9.07 -0.03 1.67
C PHE A 71 9.11 0.60 3.07
N ASN A 72 8.81 1.88 3.13
CA ASN A 72 8.74 2.63 4.39
C ASN A 72 7.57 2.14 5.26
N ALA A 73 7.80 2.03 6.57
CA ALA A 73 6.79 1.52 7.50
C ALA A 73 5.50 2.35 7.53
N SER A 74 5.60 3.68 7.47
CA SER A 74 4.41 4.55 7.44
C SER A 74 3.62 4.42 6.15
N ASP A 75 4.30 4.20 5.02
CA ASP A 75 3.64 3.97 3.72
C ASP A 75 2.93 2.62 3.70
N LYS A 76 3.51 1.58 4.31
CA LYS A 76 2.85 0.28 4.47
C LYS A 76 1.51 0.42 5.20
N VAL A 77 1.48 1.13 6.32
CA VAL A 77 0.25 1.37 7.08
C VAL A 77 -0.76 2.17 6.26
N HIS A 78 -0.33 3.27 5.67
CA HIS A 78 -1.18 4.14 4.88
C HIS A 78 -1.79 3.42 3.67
N CYS A 79 -0.95 2.80 2.85
CA CYS A 79 -1.40 2.11 1.64
C CYS A 79 -2.25 0.88 1.93
N THR A 80 -1.96 0.14 3.02
CA THR A 80 -2.79 -0.98 3.44
C THR A 80 -4.19 -0.51 3.85
N ASN A 81 -4.27 0.60 4.58
CA ASN A 81 -5.56 1.18 4.96
C ASN A 81 -6.34 1.67 3.74
N GLU A 82 -5.69 2.38 2.82
CA GLU A 82 -6.35 2.88 1.61
C GLU A 82 -6.85 1.75 0.71
N SER A 83 -6.04 0.71 0.49
CA SER A 83 -6.42 -0.44 -0.35
C SER A 83 -7.54 -1.29 0.24
N SER A 84 -7.89 -1.08 1.52
CA SER A 84 -8.98 -1.77 2.21
C SER A 84 -10.25 -0.92 2.33
N MET A 85 -10.19 0.36 1.95
CA MET A 85 -11.33 1.27 1.99
C MET A 85 -12.24 1.06 0.79
N GLY A 86 -13.56 1.11 1.01
CA GLY A 86 -14.55 0.99 -0.05
C GLY A 86 -15.02 -0.44 -0.35
N GLY A 87 -14.56 -1.45 0.39
CA GLY A 87 -15.03 -2.85 0.27
C GLY A 87 -14.41 -3.64 -0.88
N GLU A 88 -13.62 -3.02 -1.73
CA GLU A 88 -12.85 -3.67 -2.79
C GLU A 88 -11.36 -3.58 -2.46
N SER A 89 -10.73 -4.74 -2.29
CA SER A 89 -9.31 -4.83 -1.95
C SER A 89 -8.54 -5.47 -3.09
N SER A 90 -7.46 -4.84 -3.54
CA SER A 90 -6.64 -5.29 -4.66
C SER A 90 -5.15 -5.15 -4.34
N TYR A 91 -4.36 -6.17 -4.66
CA TYR A 91 -2.90 -6.09 -4.59
C TYR A 91 -2.34 -5.12 -5.62
N THR A 92 -3.01 -4.96 -6.77
CA THR A 92 -2.66 -3.95 -7.77
C THR A 92 -2.72 -2.55 -7.20
N GLU A 93 -3.78 -2.19 -6.46
CA GLU A 93 -3.91 -0.89 -5.80
C GLU A 93 -2.88 -0.71 -4.70
N LEU A 94 -2.66 -1.75 -3.89
CA LEU A 94 -1.65 -1.72 -2.85
C LEU A 94 -0.25 -1.48 -3.42
N LEU A 95 0.17 -2.21 -4.44
CA LEU A 95 1.46 -2.03 -5.10
C LEU A 95 1.59 -0.62 -5.69
N THR A 96 0.56 -0.15 -6.40
CA THR A 96 0.53 1.19 -6.99
C THR A 96 0.72 2.27 -5.92
N CYS A 97 0.00 2.19 -4.81
CA CYS A 97 0.15 3.12 -3.69
C CYS A 97 1.58 3.10 -3.12
N MET A 98 2.15 1.91 -2.92
CA MET A 98 3.51 1.76 -2.37
C MET A 98 4.58 2.32 -3.31
N GLU A 99 4.46 2.08 -4.62
CA GLU A 99 5.39 2.61 -5.62
C GLU A 99 5.30 4.13 -5.72
N MET A 100 4.09 4.69 -5.74
CA MET A 100 3.88 6.13 -5.74
C MET A 100 4.47 6.80 -4.49
N ALA A 101 4.26 6.22 -3.32
CA ALA A 101 4.81 6.72 -2.07
C ALA A 101 6.35 6.71 -2.09
N ARG A 102 6.96 5.64 -2.57
CA ARG A 102 8.40 5.53 -2.77
C ARG A 102 8.94 6.60 -3.72
N ASP A 103 8.27 6.81 -4.84
CA ASP A 103 8.68 7.80 -5.84
C ASP A 103 8.58 9.22 -5.29
N VAL A 104 7.53 9.54 -4.54
CA VAL A 104 7.38 10.84 -3.86
C VAL A 104 8.50 11.06 -2.84
N ARG A 105 8.89 10.05 -2.07
CA ARG A 105 10.02 10.14 -1.14
C ARG A 105 11.33 10.40 -1.87
N ALA A 106 11.57 9.72 -2.98
CA ALA A 106 12.77 9.91 -3.80
C ALA A 106 12.82 11.33 -4.40
N MET A 107 11.71 11.84 -4.89
CA MET A 107 11.62 13.21 -5.40
C MET A 107 11.89 14.25 -4.31
N ARG A 108 11.30 14.09 -3.13
CA ARG A 108 11.52 15.00 -1.99
C ARG A 108 12.95 14.99 -1.49
N ALA A 109 13.62 13.85 -1.50
CA ALA A 109 15.03 13.74 -1.13
C ALA A 109 15.95 14.51 -2.08
N ASN A 110 15.54 14.70 -3.34
CA ASN A 110 16.28 15.41 -4.36
C ASN A 110 15.86 16.89 -4.53
N GLU A 111 14.84 17.35 -3.79
CA GLU A 111 14.43 18.75 -3.81
C GLU A 111 15.44 19.64 -3.08
N PRO A 112 15.78 20.84 -3.64
CA PRO A 112 16.52 21.85 -2.91
C PRO A 112 15.75 22.26 -1.65
N GLN A 113 16.45 22.28 -0.53
CA GLN A 113 15.88 22.67 0.77
C GLN A 113 16.52 23.96 1.25
N ASP A 114 15.78 24.75 2.02
CA ASP A 114 16.35 25.89 2.75
C ASP A 114 17.19 25.40 3.97
N ALA A 115 17.77 26.35 4.71
CA ALA A 115 18.59 26.04 5.90
C ALA A 115 17.80 25.33 7.03
N LEU A 116 16.48 25.33 6.98
CA LEU A 116 15.57 24.69 7.93
C LEU A 116 15.04 23.33 7.43
N GLY A 117 15.47 22.88 6.25
CA GLY A 117 14.99 21.64 5.63
C GLY A 117 13.62 21.76 4.95
N THR A 118 13.11 22.98 4.76
CA THR A 118 11.85 23.21 4.06
C THR A 118 12.07 23.14 2.55
N PRO A 119 11.25 22.38 1.79
CA PRO A 119 11.37 22.32 0.35
C PRO A 119 11.22 23.71 -0.27
N LEU A 120 12.20 24.09 -1.09
CA LEU A 120 12.08 25.28 -1.94
C LEU A 120 11.15 24.93 -3.09
N GLY A 121 10.10 25.72 -3.30
CA GLY A 121 9.13 25.52 -4.36
C GLY A 121 9.74 25.47 -5.77
N PRO A 122 8.96 25.16 -6.82
CA PRO A 122 9.45 24.96 -8.17
C PRO A 122 10.25 26.18 -8.65
N ARG A 123 11.45 25.94 -9.20
CA ARG A 123 12.27 27.01 -9.78
C ARG A 123 11.49 27.74 -10.87
N PRO A 124 11.49 29.08 -10.88
CA PRO A 124 10.93 29.82 -11.99
C PRO A 124 11.67 29.45 -13.27
N LYS A 125 10.92 29.08 -14.30
CA LYS A 125 11.49 28.83 -15.64
C LYS A 125 12.13 30.12 -16.12
N LYS A 126 13.42 30.09 -16.43
CA LYS A 126 14.07 31.19 -17.16
C LYS A 126 13.46 31.23 -18.56
N HIS A 127 12.80 32.31 -18.87
CA HIS A 127 12.39 32.64 -20.23
C HIS A 127 13.59 33.15 -21.04
#